data_b2244497b8ff6dfc7403eb6ab8f0d100
#
_entry.id   b2244497b8ff6dfc7403eb6ab8f0d100
#
_cell.length_a   1.000
_cell.length_b   1.000
_cell.length_c   1.000
_cell.angle_alpha   90.00
_cell.angle_beta   90.00
_cell.angle_gamma   90.00
#
_symmetry.space_group_name_H-M   'P 1'
#
loop_
_entity.id
_entity.type
_entity.pdbx_description
1 polymer ?
#
loop_
_entity_poly.entity_id
_entity_poly.type
_entity_poly.pdbx_seq_one_letter_code
_entity_poly.pdbx_strand_id
1 'polypeptide(L)'
;MSSSKGKDVHEGSSSNSSSSSSALIVVVDDHNHHQQQQQFERGDEQAAPTSSVVGAPVISRYESQKRRDWYTFGQYLRNQRPPLAISQCNSSHVLEFLRYLDQFGKTKVHLNGCGFFGEPEPAGPCTCPLRQAWGSLDALIGRLRAAYEENGGSSDTNPFASGAIRVYLREVRDSQSKARGIPYKKKKKKKIPINTHQQGA
;
A
#
# COMPACT_ATOMS: atom_id res chain seq x y z
N MET A 1 -2.26 -75.54 4.10
CA MET A 1 -1.81 -75.85 2.71
C MET A 1 -1.75 -74.53 1.98
N SER A 2 -0.57 -74.15 1.73
CA SER A 2 0.02 -73.62 0.48
C SER A 2 -0.35 -72.18 0.17
N SER A 3 0.58 -71.26 0.41
CA SER A 3 1.64 -70.82 -0.54
C SER A 3 1.05 -69.96 -1.64
N SER A 4 1.51 -68.83 -2.02
CA SER A 4 2.81 -68.23 -2.14
C SER A 4 2.69 -66.89 -2.90
N LYS A 5 3.66 -66.01 -2.63
CA LYS A 5 4.37 -65.12 -3.60
C LYS A 5 3.50 -64.11 -4.38
N GLY A 6 3.83 -62.86 -4.41
CA GLY A 6 5.15 -62.20 -4.42
C GLY A 6 5.29 -61.30 -5.63
N LYS A 7 6.05 -60.23 -5.48
CA LYS A 7 6.69 -59.34 -6.48
C LYS A 7 5.93 -58.06 -6.80
N ASP A 8 6.46 -56.96 -6.32
CA ASP A 8 7.60 -56.16 -6.78
C ASP A 8 7.28 -55.14 -7.87
N VAL A 9 7.58 -53.91 -7.46
CA VAL A 9 8.28 -52.82 -8.15
C VAL A 9 7.57 -52.16 -9.34
N HIS A 10 7.21 -50.88 -9.24
CA HIS A 10 7.94 -49.90 -10.04
C HIS A 10 7.80 -48.47 -9.47
N GLU A 11 8.95 -47.91 -9.17
CA GLU A 11 9.17 -46.48 -9.02
C GLU A 11 8.70 -45.72 -10.26
N GLY A 12 8.01 -44.62 -10.04
CA GLY A 12 7.69 -43.62 -11.01
C GLY A 12 7.97 -42.24 -10.43
N SER A 13 9.26 -41.89 -10.38
CA SER A 13 9.74 -40.56 -10.05
C SER A 13 9.24 -39.59 -11.12
N SER A 14 8.28 -38.73 -10.78
CA SER A 14 7.89 -37.58 -11.59
C SER A 14 8.37 -36.33 -10.87
N SER A 15 9.55 -35.89 -11.26
CA SER A 15 10.12 -34.59 -10.95
C SER A 15 9.28 -33.49 -11.57
N ASN A 16 8.44 -32.87 -10.74
CA ASN A 16 7.73 -31.65 -11.11
C ASN A 16 8.59 -30.45 -10.77
N SER A 17 9.32 -29.97 -11.76
CA SER A 17 10.10 -28.75 -11.70
C SER A 17 9.15 -27.54 -11.65
N SER A 18 8.88 -27.08 -10.45
CA SER A 18 8.21 -25.81 -10.21
C SER A 18 9.14 -24.67 -10.58
N SER A 19 8.94 -24.10 -11.75
CA SER A 19 9.59 -22.85 -12.15
C SER A 19 9.03 -21.71 -11.30
N SER A 20 9.77 -21.39 -10.24
CA SER A 20 9.53 -20.19 -9.42
C SER A 20 9.91 -18.97 -10.25
N SER A 21 8.92 -18.37 -10.91
CA SER A 21 9.06 -17.02 -11.45
C SER A 21 9.11 -16.03 -10.28
N SER A 22 10.32 -15.71 -9.84
CA SER A 22 10.58 -14.61 -8.91
C SER A 22 10.18 -13.30 -9.57
N ALA A 23 8.95 -12.87 -9.35
CA ALA A 23 8.54 -11.51 -9.61
C ALA A 23 9.25 -10.61 -8.59
N LEU A 24 10.29 -9.92 -9.03
CA LEU A 24 10.95 -8.86 -8.27
C LEU A 24 9.95 -7.71 -8.10
N ILE A 25 9.18 -7.78 -7.04
CA ILE A 25 8.41 -6.62 -6.56
C ILE A 25 9.40 -5.77 -5.78
N VAL A 26 9.78 -4.64 -6.36
CA VAL A 26 10.54 -3.61 -5.66
C VAL A 26 9.63 -3.04 -4.58
N VAL A 27 9.71 -3.62 -3.39
CA VAL A 27 9.20 -3.00 -2.18
C VAL A 27 10.13 -1.84 -1.90
N VAL A 28 9.72 -0.62 -2.22
CA VAL A 28 10.48 0.59 -1.88
C VAL A 28 10.45 0.73 -0.37
N ASP A 29 11.59 0.41 0.23
CA ASP A 29 11.84 0.56 1.65
C ASP A 29 11.83 2.04 2.02
N ASP A 30 10.92 2.44 2.87
CA ASP A 30 10.81 3.81 3.43
C ASP A 30 11.97 4.12 4.41
N HIS A 31 12.87 3.14 4.66
CA HIS A 31 13.98 3.27 5.61
C HIS A 31 15.23 3.96 5.03
N ASN A 32 15.33 4.13 3.71
CA ASN A 32 16.53 4.74 3.11
C ASN A 32 16.48 6.27 3.05
N HIS A 33 15.40 6.91 3.50
CA HIS A 33 15.25 8.37 3.40
C HIS A 33 15.84 9.12 4.60
N HIS A 34 16.10 8.46 5.73
CA HIS A 34 16.66 9.11 6.92
C HIS A 34 18.19 9.18 6.93
N GLN A 35 18.87 8.34 6.13
CA GLN A 35 20.35 8.35 6.06
C GLN A 35 20.93 9.29 5.00
N GLN A 36 20.16 9.74 4.02
CA GLN A 36 20.64 10.71 3.01
C GLN A 36 20.54 12.18 3.42
N GLN A 37 19.84 12.51 4.51
CA GLN A 37 19.75 13.89 5.00
C GLN A 37 20.91 14.32 5.91
N GLN A 38 21.73 13.38 6.39
CA GLN A 38 22.85 13.71 7.31
C GLN A 38 24.20 13.92 6.64
N GLN A 39 24.34 13.77 5.32
CA GLN A 39 25.59 13.97 4.61
C GLN A 39 25.70 15.30 3.85
N PHE A 40 24.71 16.20 3.96
CA PHE A 40 24.74 17.46 3.20
C PHE A 40 25.09 18.70 4.03
N GLU A 41 25.51 18.53 5.28
CA GLU A 41 25.95 19.65 6.12
C GLU A 41 27.41 19.53 6.55
N ARG A 42 28.32 19.42 5.60
CA ARG A 42 29.75 19.78 5.83
C ARG A 42 30.46 19.89 4.48
N GLY A 43 30.89 21.09 4.13
CA GLY A 43 31.83 21.26 3.04
C GLY A 43 31.73 22.62 2.35
N ASP A 44 32.42 23.55 2.93
CA ASP A 44 33.21 24.64 2.36
C ASP A 44 32.82 25.32 1.02
N GLU A 45 32.65 26.58 1.18
CA GLU A 45 32.73 27.74 0.29
C GLU A 45 33.93 27.70 -0.68
N GLN A 46 33.66 27.58 -2.00
CA GLN A 46 34.53 28.19 -3.02
C GLN A 46 33.73 28.48 -4.31
N ALA A 47 34.02 29.65 -4.85
CA ALA A 47 33.31 30.39 -5.90
C ALA A 47 33.31 29.75 -7.29
N ALA A 48 32.14 29.86 -7.94
CA ALA A 48 31.73 30.04 -9.35
C ALA A 48 32.58 29.51 -10.52
N PRO A 49 31.94 29.05 -11.64
CA PRO A 49 31.26 29.97 -12.52
C PRO A 49 29.87 29.53 -13.01
N THR A 50 29.07 30.51 -13.30
CA THR A 50 27.75 30.49 -13.92
C THR A 50 27.65 29.60 -15.16
N SER A 51 26.84 28.53 -15.03
CA SER A 51 26.19 27.91 -16.16
C SER A 51 24.73 27.72 -15.78
N SER A 52 23.85 28.47 -16.42
CA SER A 52 22.40 28.37 -16.25
C SER A 52 21.89 27.05 -16.82
N VAL A 53 21.99 26.00 -16.02
CA VAL A 53 21.21 24.77 -16.23
C VAL A 53 19.81 25.11 -15.81
N VAL A 54 18.90 25.24 -16.77
CA VAL A 54 17.44 25.29 -16.54
C VAL A 54 17.10 24.06 -15.76
N GLY A 55 16.95 24.19 -14.43
CA GLY A 55 16.72 23.11 -13.50
C GLY A 55 15.40 22.42 -13.85
N ALA A 56 15.46 21.13 -14.12
CA ALA A 56 14.25 20.32 -14.24
C ALA A 56 13.37 20.56 -12.99
N PRO A 57 12.05 20.73 -13.14
CA PRO A 57 11.17 21.03 -12.01
C PRO A 57 11.29 19.94 -10.95
N VAL A 58 11.62 20.35 -9.73
CA VAL A 58 11.74 19.44 -8.59
C VAL A 58 10.36 18.85 -8.29
N ILE A 59 10.19 17.56 -8.60
CA ILE A 59 8.94 16.84 -8.37
C ILE A 59 8.73 16.66 -6.86
N SER A 60 7.54 17.04 -6.37
CA SER A 60 7.21 16.89 -4.95
C SER A 60 7.21 15.40 -4.51
N ARG A 61 7.39 15.15 -3.20
CA ARG A 61 7.32 13.79 -2.64
C ARG A 61 5.96 13.11 -2.92
N TYR A 62 4.88 13.88 -2.83
CA TYR A 62 3.54 13.40 -3.17
C TYR A 62 3.46 12.95 -4.62
N GLU A 63 3.93 13.77 -5.54
CA GLU A 63 3.90 13.48 -6.97
C GLU A 63 4.76 12.26 -7.33
N SER A 64 5.94 12.16 -6.73
CA SER A 64 6.84 11.01 -6.92
C SER A 64 6.20 9.72 -6.40
N GLN A 65 5.52 9.76 -5.25
CA GLN A 65 4.82 8.60 -4.70
C GLN A 65 3.60 8.23 -5.54
N LYS A 66 2.81 9.21 -5.99
CA LYS A 66 1.65 8.99 -6.86
C LYS A 66 2.04 8.28 -8.16
N ARG A 67 3.15 8.70 -8.81
CA ARG A 67 3.67 8.04 -10.01
C ARG A 67 4.12 6.60 -9.75
N ARG A 68 4.80 6.35 -8.63
CA ARG A 68 5.20 4.98 -8.24
C ARG A 68 4.00 4.08 -8.00
N ASP A 69 3.01 4.57 -7.27
CA ASP A 69 1.79 3.80 -6.97
C ASP A 69 1.02 3.48 -8.25
N TRP A 70 0.89 4.44 -9.16
CA TRP A 70 0.26 4.24 -10.46
C TRP A 70 0.97 3.19 -11.30
N TYR A 71 2.29 3.27 -11.37
CA TYR A 71 3.10 2.28 -12.06
C TYR A 71 2.92 0.87 -11.44
N THR A 72 2.99 0.77 -10.12
CA THR A 72 2.84 -0.50 -9.38
C THR A 72 1.47 -1.12 -9.61
N PHE A 73 0.40 -0.31 -9.57
CA PHE A 73 -0.95 -0.77 -9.88
C PHE A 73 -1.07 -1.28 -11.32
N GLY A 74 -0.51 -0.54 -12.28
CA GLY A 74 -0.47 -0.97 -13.68
C GLY A 74 0.29 -2.29 -13.89
N GLN A 75 1.40 -2.51 -13.16
CA GLN A 75 2.11 -3.78 -13.20
C GLN A 75 1.26 -4.91 -12.59
N TYR A 76 0.59 -4.66 -11.48
CA TYR A 76 -0.32 -5.63 -10.88
C TYR A 76 -1.40 -6.08 -11.86
N LEU A 77 -2.03 -5.16 -12.58
CA LEU A 77 -3.06 -5.48 -13.59
C LEU A 77 -2.50 -6.29 -14.75
N ARG A 78 -1.31 -5.96 -15.26
CA ARG A 78 -0.65 -6.71 -16.33
C ARG A 78 -0.28 -8.14 -15.93
N ASN A 79 -0.02 -8.37 -14.66
CA ASN A 79 0.32 -9.69 -14.10
C ASN A 79 -0.90 -10.56 -13.82
N GLN A 80 -2.13 -10.02 -13.97
CA GLN A 80 -3.34 -10.84 -13.86
C GLN A 80 -3.43 -11.85 -15.00
N ARG A 81 -4.21 -12.89 -14.83
CA ARG A 81 -4.45 -13.91 -15.86
C ARG A 81 -5.94 -14.08 -16.09
N PRO A 82 -6.50 -13.55 -17.17
CA PRO A 82 -5.82 -12.81 -18.25
C PRO A 82 -5.35 -11.42 -17.80
N PRO A 83 -4.33 -10.83 -18.49
CA PRO A 83 -3.89 -9.46 -18.23
C PRO A 83 -5.04 -8.46 -18.39
N LEU A 84 -5.10 -7.46 -17.49
CA LEU A 84 -6.18 -6.49 -17.46
C LEU A 84 -5.67 -5.08 -17.84
N ALA A 85 -6.37 -4.41 -18.75
CA ALA A 85 -6.12 -3.02 -19.06
C ALA A 85 -6.75 -2.10 -17.99
N ILE A 86 -6.15 -0.92 -17.75
CA ILE A 86 -6.69 0.06 -16.80
C ILE A 86 -8.12 0.49 -17.16
N SER A 87 -8.44 0.60 -18.46
CA SER A 87 -9.78 0.93 -18.94
C SER A 87 -10.85 -0.12 -18.62
N GLN A 88 -10.44 -1.35 -18.34
CA GLN A 88 -11.31 -2.47 -17.96
C GLN A 88 -11.36 -2.66 -16.44
N CYS A 89 -10.56 -1.89 -15.70
CA CYS A 89 -10.47 -1.98 -14.25
C CYS A 89 -11.75 -1.47 -13.59
N ASN A 90 -12.26 -2.23 -12.63
CA ASN A 90 -13.39 -1.87 -11.79
C ASN A 90 -13.02 -1.93 -10.30
N SER A 91 -13.96 -1.61 -9.43
CA SER A 91 -13.71 -1.60 -7.98
C SER A 91 -13.35 -2.96 -7.39
N SER A 92 -13.78 -4.08 -7.99
CA SER A 92 -13.41 -5.43 -7.52
C SER A 92 -11.91 -5.67 -7.70
N HIS A 93 -11.34 -5.30 -8.85
CA HIS A 93 -9.91 -5.41 -9.10
C HIS A 93 -9.08 -4.52 -8.16
N VAL A 94 -9.61 -3.34 -7.82
CA VAL A 94 -8.97 -2.46 -6.81
C VAL A 94 -8.99 -3.12 -5.42
N LEU A 95 -10.12 -3.73 -5.02
CA LEU A 95 -10.21 -4.45 -3.74
C LEU A 95 -9.25 -5.64 -3.69
N GLU A 96 -9.11 -6.39 -4.78
CA GLU A 96 -8.15 -7.49 -4.90
C GLU A 96 -6.71 -6.99 -4.76
N PHE A 97 -6.39 -5.85 -5.40
CA PHE A 97 -5.09 -5.22 -5.23
C PHE A 97 -4.81 -4.80 -3.79
N LEU A 98 -5.77 -4.21 -3.09
CA LEU A 98 -5.59 -3.84 -1.67
C LEU A 98 -5.34 -5.07 -0.78
N ARG A 99 -6.05 -6.18 -1.04
CA ARG A 99 -5.82 -7.46 -0.34
C ARG A 99 -4.46 -8.07 -0.68
N TYR A 100 -4.06 -7.98 -1.95
CA TYR A 100 -2.73 -8.42 -2.39
C TYR A 100 -1.62 -7.66 -1.66
N LEU A 101 -1.78 -6.37 -1.41
CA LEU A 101 -0.79 -5.56 -0.70
C LEU A 101 -0.63 -5.95 0.77
N ASP A 102 -1.63 -6.58 1.38
CA ASP A 102 -1.56 -6.99 2.79
C ASP A 102 -0.37 -7.92 3.10
N GLN A 103 0.04 -8.75 2.14
CA GLN A 103 1.20 -9.65 2.29
C GLN A 103 2.53 -8.92 2.51
N PHE A 104 2.61 -7.65 2.12
CA PHE A 104 3.78 -6.79 2.30
C PHE A 104 3.64 -5.83 3.47
N GLY A 105 2.58 -5.97 4.26
CA GLY A 105 2.29 -5.10 5.38
C GLY A 105 3.29 -5.28 6.53
N LYS A 106 3.55 -4.21 7.25
CA LYS A 106 4.47 -4.20 8.41
C LYS A 106 3.72 -3.90 9.73
N THR A 107 2.41 -3.75 9.68
CA THR A 107 1.58 -3.42 10.85
C THR A 107 1.03 -4.69 11.49
N LYS A 108 1.41 -4.96 12.73
CA LYS A 108 0.87 -6.08 13.50
C LYS A 108 -0.62 -5.84 13.78
N VAL A 109 -1.45 -6.80 13.38
CA VAL A 109 -2.91 -6.77 13.62
C VAL A 109 -3.30 -8.03 14.38
N HIS A 110 -3.60 -7.88 15.68
CA HIS A 110 -3.94 -9.00 16.53
C HIS A 110 -5.28 -9.62 16.14
N LEU A 111 -5.32 -10.95 16.10
CA LEU A 111 -6.54 -11.71 15.85
C LEU A 111 -7.38 -11.78 17.14
N ASN A 112 -8.70 -11.91 16.96
CA ASN A 112 -9.59 -12.16 18.09
C ASN A 112 -9.18 -13.49 18.77
N GLY A 113 -8.97 -13.44 20.09
CA GLY A 113 -8.41 -14.56 20.86
C GLY A 113 -6.90 -14.49 21.11
N CYS A 114 -6.17 -13.57 20.47
CA CYS A 114 -4.81 -13.25 20.87
C CYS A 114 -4.82 -12.51 22.23
N GLY A 115 -3.93 -12.88 23.16
CA GLY A 115 -3.83 -12.22 24.44
C GLY A 115 -3.50 -10.71 24.39
N PHE A 116 -3.01 -10.25 23.23
CA PHE A 116 -2.69 -8.84 22.98
C PHE A 116 -3.76 -8.10 22.15
N PHE A 117 -4.91 -8.73 21.93
CA PHE A 117 -5.98 -8.07 21.18
C PHE A 117 -6.50 -6.86 21.95
N GLY A 118 -6.44 -5.70 21.32
CA GLY A 118 -6.85 -4.43 21.93
C GLY A 118 -5.78 -3.73 22.78
N GLU A 119 -4.54 -4.26 22.81
CA GLU A 119 -3.43 -3.63 23.51
C GLU A 119 -2.58 -2.80 22.54
N PRO A 120 -2.40 -1.48 22.81
CA PRO A 120 -1.59 -0.59 21.97
C PRO A 120 -0.11 -0.95 21.98
N GLU A 121 0.41 -1.38 23.13
CA GLU A 121 1.82 -1.71 23.37
C GLU A 121 1.93 -3.12 23.97
N PRO A 122 1.87 -4.16 23.13
CA PRO A 122 1.94 -5.53 23.62
C PRO A 122 3.31 -5.85 24.23
N ALA A 123 3.30 -6.50 25.41
CA ALA A 123 4.50 -6.80 26.18
C ALA A 123 5.38 -7.91 25.57
N GLY A 124 4.92 -8.61 24.52
CA GLY A 124 5.65 -9.73 23.96
C GLY A 124 5.30 -10.05 22.50
N PRO A 125 6.00 -11.01 21.92
CA PRO A 125 5.75 -11.44 20.55
C PRO A 125 4.46 -12.28 20.44
N CYS A 126 3.83 -12.27 19.27
CA CYS A 126 2.72 -13.14 18.92
C CYS A 126 2.79 -13.55 17.44
N THR A 127 2.04 -14.59 17.06
CA THR A 127 1.96 -15.12 15.70
C THR A 127 0.94 -14.38 14.81
N CYS A 128 0.28 -13.32 15.32
CA CYS A 128 -0.69 -12.55 14.55
C CYS A 128 -0.06 -11.96 13.30
N PRO A 129 -0.84 -11.84 12.19
CA PRO A 129 -0.31 -11.40 10.91
C PRO A 129 0.14 -9.95 10.91
N LEU A 130 1.07 -9.65 10.00
CA LEU A 130 1.39 -8.31 9.57
C LEU A 130 0.47 -7.94 8.40
N ARG A 131 -0.03 -6.71 8.38
CA ARG A 131 -0.91 -6.18 7.34
C ARG A 131 -0.51 -4.77 6.94
N GLN A 132 -1.06 -4.27 5.84
CA GLN A 132 -0.95 -2.86 5.51
C GLN A 132 -1.72 -2.02 6.53
N ALA A 133 -1.10 -0.94 7.00
CA ALA A 133 -1.79 0.01 7.87
C ALA A 133 -2.95 0.66 7.10
N TRP A 134 -4.10 0.82 7.76
CA TRP A 134 -5.25 1.49 7.16
C TRP A 134 -4.91 2.86 6.55
N GLY A 135 -4.14 3.69 7.25
CA GLY A 135 -3.77 5.02 6.75
C GLY A 135 -2.90 4.98 5.48
N SER A 136 -2.08 3.93 5.31
CA SER A 136 -1.31 3.70 4.09
C SER A 136 -2.22 3.34 2.91
N LEU A 137 -3.21 2.48 3.12
CA LEU A 137 -4.19 2.11 2.10
C LEU A 137 -5.08 3.30 1.71
N ASP A 138 -5.53 4.10 2.68
CA ASP A 138 -6.36 5.28 2.42
C ASP A 138 -5.59 6.34 1.60
N ALA A 139 -4.33 6.59 1.95
CA ALA A 139 -3.45 7.49 1.21
C ALA A 139 -3.15 6.96 -0.22
N LEU A 140 -2.91 5.66 -0.37
CA LEU A 140 -2.72 5.00 -1.67
C LEU A 140 -3.94 5.21 -2.57
N ILE A 141 -5.14 4.93 -2.07
CA ILE A 141 -6.38 5.13 -2.84
C ILE A 141 -6.56 6.59 -3.24
N GLY A 142 -6.23 7.53 -2.36
CA GLY A 142 -6.27 8.96 -2.70
C GLY A 142 -5.35 9.32 -3.88
N ARG A 143 -4.13 8.78 -3.89
CA ARG A 143 -3.16 9.01 -4.98
C ARG A 143 -3.55 8.30 -6.28
N LEU A 144 -4.03 7.06 -6.22
CA LEU A 144 -4.49 6.31 -7.40
C LEU A 144 -5.73 6.94 -8.04
N ARG A 145 -6.63 7.48 -7.21
CA ARG A 145 -7.79 8.23 -7.69
C ARG A 145 -7.36 9.46 -8.50
N ALA A 146 -6.43 10.26 -7.97
CA ALA A 146 -5.90 11.41 -8.68
C ALA A 146 -5.15 11.02 -9.95
N ALA A 147 -4.31 9.98 -9.88
CA ALA A 147 -3.57 9.49 -11.03
C ALA A 147 -4.48 8.98 -12.16
N TYR A 148 -5.60 8.32 -11.83
CA TYR A 148 -6.57 7.87 -12.82
C TYR A 148 -7.14 9.02 -13.64
N GLU A 149 -7.57 10.10 -12.97
CA GLU A 149 -8.13 11.30 -13.60
C GLU A 149 -7.06 12.05 -14.43
N GLU A 150 -5.83 12.15 -13.93
CA GLU A 150 -4.69 12.74 -14.65
C GLU A 150 -4.26 11.95 -15.91
N ASN A 151 -4.52 10.65 -15.93
CA ASN A 151 -4.26 9.78 -17.09
C ASN A 151 -5.47 9.64 -18.02
N GLY A 152 -6.43 10.55 -17.95
CA GLY A 152 -7.57 10.64 -18.87
C GLY A 152 -8.81 9.85 -18.45
N GLY A 153 -8.84 9.29 -17.25
CA GLY A 153 -10.02 8.65 -16.70
C GLY A 153 -11.06 9.66 -16.25
N SER A 154 -12.36 9.36 -16.43
CA SER A 154 -13.44 10.21 -15.92
C SER A 154 -13.62 10.02 -14.40
N SER A 155 -13.91 11.12 -13.69
CA SER A 155 -14.23 11.08 -12.25
C SER A 155 -15.47 10.23 -11.96
N ASP A 156 -16.45 10.17 -12.88
CA ASP A 156 -17.68 9.43 -12.70
C ASP A 156 -17.49 7.92 -12.79
N THR A 157 -16.52 7.48 -13.59
CA THR A 157 -16.18 6.06 -13.77
C THR A 157 -14.95 5.62 -12.98
N ASN A 158 -14.43 6.49 -12.13
CA ASN A 158 -13.20 6.25 -11.38
C ASN A 158 -13.37 5.07 -10.40
N PRO A 159 -12.72 3.91 -10.64
CA PRO A 159 -12.90 2.72 -9.83
C PRO A 159 -12.42 2.91 -8.38
N PHE A 160 -11.46 3.80 -8.16
CA PHE A 160 -10.93 4.14 -6.83
C PHE A 160 -11.89 5.03 -6.03
N ALA A 161 -12.86 5.70 -6.66
CA ALA A 161 -13.87 6.53 -6.01
C ALA A 161 -15.10 5.74 -5.57
N SER A 162 -15.18 4.46 -5.89
CA SER A 162 -16.32 3.58 -5.62
C SER A 162 -16.73 3.55 -4.14
N GLY A 163 -18.03 3.41 -3.90
CA GLY A 163 -18.59 3.18 -2.57
C GLY A 163 -18.03 1.91 -1.91
N ALA A 164 -17.79 0.84 -2.68
CA ALA A 164 -17.23 -0.41 -2.19
C ALA A 164 -15.83 -0.22 -1.56
N ILE A 165 -14.97 0.61 -2.19
CA ILE A 165 -13.65 0.93 -1.65
C ILE A 165 -13.76 1.67 -0.32
N ARG A 166 -14.70 2.63 -0.22
CA ARG A 166 -14.93 3.38 1.04
C ARG A 166 -15.42 2.49 2.17
N VAL A 167 -16.29 1.52 1.86
CA VAL A 167 -16.77 0.54 2.84
C VAL A 167 -15.61 -0.31 3.32
N TYR A 168 -14.84 -0.90 2.41
CA TYR A 168 -13.69 -1.73 2.73
C TYR A 168 -12.66 -0.99 3.62
N LEU A 169 -12.26 0.23 3.23
CA LEU A 169 -11.31 1.02 4.03
C LEU A 169 -11.84 1.35 5.43
N ARG A 170 -13.15 1.55 5.58
CA ARG A 170 -13.78 1.74 6.90
C ARG A 170 -13.70 0.47 7.74
N GLU A 171 -14.00 -0.68 7.16
CA GLU A 171 -13.93 -1.97 7.85
C GLU A 171 -12.49 -2.27 8.29
N VAL A 172 -11.49 -2.06 7.42
CA VAL A 172 -10.07 -2.21 7.77
C VAL A 172 -9.70 -1.27 8.92
N ARG A 173 -10.11 0.00 8.86
CA ARG A 173 -9.86 0.97 9.92
C ARG A 173 -10.44 0.52 11.25
N ASP A 174 -11.69 0.13 11.26
CA ASP A 174 -12.43 -0.21 12.47
C ASP A 174 -11.90 -1.53 13.07
N SER A 175 -11.55 -2.50 12.20
CA SER A 175 -10.92 -3.75 12.61
C SER A 175 -9.53 -3.51 13.22
N GLN A 176 -8.67 -2.73 12.55
CA GLN A 176 -7.33 -2.42 13.05
C GLN A 176 -7.37 -1.57 14.33
N SER A 177 -8.34 -0.66 14.44
CA SER A 177 -8.57 0.12 15.66
C SER A 177 -8.85 -0.79 16.86
N LYS A 178 -9.76 -1.74 16.70
CA LYS A 178 -10.11 -2.72 17.75
C LYS A 178 -8.92 -3.63 18.07
N ALA A 179 -8.30 -4.22 17.03
CA ALA A 179 -7.22 -5.17 17.18
C ALA A 179 -5.98 -4.59 17.86
N ARG A 180 -5.73 -3.30 17.69
CA ARG A 180 -4.55 -2.59 18.19
C ARG A 180 -4.85 -1.70 19.42
N GLY A 181 -6.11 -1.59 19.84
CA GLY A 181 -6.51 -0.68 20.91
C GLY A 181 -6.27 0.82 20.62
N ILE A 182 -6.05 1.18 19.36
CA ILE A 182 -5.72 2.55 18.95
C ILE A 182 -6.91 3.18 18.22
N PRO A 183 -7.63 4.15 18.80
CA PRO A 183 -8.76 4.78 18.13
C PRO A 183 -8.30 5.74 17.02
N TYR A 184 -8.68 5.48 15.79
CA TYR A 184 -8.45 6.38 14.65
C TYR A 184 -9.50 7.50 14.62
N LYS A 185 -9.30 8.56 15.43
CA LYS A 185 -10.20 9.72 15.48
C LYS A 185 -9.95 10.65 14.29
N LYS A 186 -11.02 11.04 13.56
CA LYS A 186 -10.92 12.15 12.61
C LYS A 186 -10.58 13.43 13.39
N LYS A 187 -9.52 14.16 12.99
CA LYS A 187 -9.27 15.51 13.49
C LYS A 187 -10.50 16.37 13.16
N LYS A 188 -11.23 16.82 14.16
CA LYS A 188 -12.30 17.83 13.96
C LYS A 188 -11.63 19.07 13.36
N LYS A 189 -12.02 19.49 12.14
CA LYS A 189 -11.63 20.79 11.63
C LYS A 189 -12.14 21.83 12.61
N LYS A 190 -11.23 22.61 13.22
CA LYS A 190 -11.62 23.80 13.99
C LYS A 190 -12.39 24.71 13.04
N LYS A 191 -13.69 24.92 13.31
CA LYS A 191 -14.44 26.00 12.67
C LYS A 191 -13.78 27.30 13.10
N ILE A 192 -13.23 28.03 12.14
CA ILE A 192 -12.77 29.40 12.37
C ILE A 192 -14.02 30.22 12.59
N PRO A 193 -14.17 30.94 13.74
CA PRO A 193 -15.30 31.83 13.93
C PRO A 193 -15.24 32.93 12.88
N ILE A 194 -16.25 33.04 12.06
CA ILE A 194 -16.41 34.19 11.15
C ILE A 194 -16.85 35.35 12.06
N ASN A 195 -15.94 36.27 12.30
CA ASN A 195 -16.21 37.51 13.04
C ASN A 195 -16.98 38.43 12.09
N THR A 196 -18.30 38.40 12.20
CA THR A 196 -19.18 39.34 11.50
C THR A 196 -19.09 40.69 12.23
N HIS A 197 -18.21 41.55 11.76
CA HIS A 197 -18.26 42.98 12.15
C HIS A 197 -19.52 43.57 11.53
N GLN A 198 -20.53 43.78 12.36
CA GLN A 198 -21.60 44.70 12.07
C GLN A 198 -21.04 46.12 12.09
N GLN A 199 -20.91 46.75 10.93
CA GLN A 199 -20.82 48.18 10.82
C GLN A 199 -22.25 48.68 10.93
N GLY A 200 -22.59 49.27 12.07
CA GLY A 200 -23.75 50.15 12.26
C GLY A 200 -23.33 51.56 11.91
N ALA A 201 -24.07 52.16 11.02
CA ALA A 201 -24.05 53.60 10.72
C ALA A 201 -24.73 54.41 11.81
#